data_8837b2f11c47672a62588a17f2d30c1e
#
_entry.id   8837b2f11c47672a62588a17f2d30c1e
#
_cell.length_a   1.000
_cell.length_b   1.000
_cell.length_c   1.000
_cell.angle_alpha   90.00
_cell.angle_beta   90.00
_cell.angle_gamma   90.00
#
_symmetry.space_group_name_H-M   'P 1'
#
loop_
_entity.id
_entity.type
_entity.pdbx_description
1 polymer ?
#
loop_
_entity_poly.entity_id
_entity_poly.type
_entity_poly.pdbx_seq_one_letter_code
_entity_poly.pdbx_strand_id
1 'polypeptide(L)'
;MAKRTQKAGASAKYGPRYGVSVRRRAASVLKKRSRKFTCPSCQYQKVSRTVAGIWECSKCGHKFTGGYWEPFTRATEANNRIIRRGKEGATSTDLAVIAQQAALDYERRVAEGEASASSEEE
;
A
#
# COMPACT_ATOMS: atom_id res chain seq x y z
N MET A 1 0.59 42.23 13.43
CA MET A 1 0.55 42.54 11.98
C MET A 1 -0.37 41.55 11.26
N ALA A 2 -1.35 42.02 10.50
CA ALA A 2 -2.22 41.14 9.70
C ALA A 2 -1.39 40.49 8.58
N LYS A 3 -1.37 39.16 8.50
CA LYS A 3 -0.65 38.41 7.45
C LYS A 3 -1.38 38.58 6.11
N ARG A 4 -0.91 39.49 5.25
CA ARG A 4 -1.50 39.79 3.93
C ARG A 4 -1.63 38.55 3.02
N THR A 5 -0.79 37.52 3.21
CA THR A 5 -0.76 36.29 2.40
C THR A 5 -1.60 35.16 2.97
N GLN A 6 -2.32 35.36 4.07
CA GLN A 6 -3.12 34.31 4.71
C GLN A 6 -4.18 33.71 3.78
N LYS A 7 -4.89 34.57 3.01
CA LYS A 7 -5.89 34.12 2.02
C LYS A 7 -5.26 33.44 0.80
N ALA A 8 -4.10 33.92 0.33
CA ALA A 8 -3.40 33.37 -0.82
C ALA A 8 -2.62 32.09 -0.46
N GLY A 9 -2.18 31.93 0.79
CA GLY A 9 -1.48 30.75 1.27
C GLY A 9 -0.26 30.37 0.41
N ALA A 10 -0.12 29.10 0.08
CA ALA A 10 1.00 28.57 -0.70
C ALA A 10 1.13 29.14 -2.13
N SER A 11 0.06 29.68 -2.68
CA SER A 11 0.08 30.31 -4.03
C SER A 11 0.60 31.73 -4.04
N ALA A 12 0.84 32.35 -2.88
CA ALA A 12 1.36 33.70 -2.75
C ALA A 12 2.71 33.90 -3.47
N LYS A 13 3.52 32.84 -3.54
CA LYS A 13 4.82 32.82 -4.25
C LYS A 13 4.73 33.15 -5.75
N TYR A 14 3.58 32.97 -6.36
CA TYR A 14 3.37 33.26 -7.78
C TYR A 14 3.00 34.72 -8.06
N GLY A 15 2.63 35.49 -7.04
CA GLY A 15 2.17 36.87 -7.20
C GLY A 15 0.96 36.96 -8.13
N PRO A 16 0.90 37.95 -9.08
CA PRO A 16 -0.21 38.11 -10.01
C PRO A 16 -0.18 37.15 -11.21
N ARG A 17 0.87 36.37 -11.37
CA ARG A 17 1.09 35.49 -12.52
C ARG A 17 0.15 34.27 -12.51
N TYR A 18 -0.06 33.68 -13.70
CA TYR A 18 -0.81 32.44 -13.97
C TYR A 18 -2.32 32.49 -13.74
N GLY A 19 -2.94 33.64 -13.51
CA GLY A 19 -4.37 33.75 -13.28
C GLY A 19 -4.87 33.15 -11.97
N VAL A 20 -6.11 33.40 -11.62
CA VAL A 20 -6.67 33.00 -10.31
C VAL A 20 -6.99 31.51 -10.25
N SER A 21 -7.56 30.94 -11.29
CA SER A 21 -7.99 29.53 -11.33
C SER A 21 -6.79 28.58 -11.20
N VAL A 22 -5.73 28.82 -11.96
CA VAL A 22 -4.50 28.00 -11.91
C VAL A 22 -3.83 28.12 -10.55
N ARG A 23 -3.70 29.32 -9.99
CA ARG A 23 -3.13 29.52 -8.66
C ARG A 23 -3.94 28.81 -7.56
N ARG A 24 -5.27 28.79 -7.65
CA ARG A 24 -6.13 28.04 -6.70
C ARG A 24 -5.90 26.54 -6.77
N ARG A 25 -5.81 25.97 -7.99
CA ARG A 25 -5.48 24.53 -8.18
C ARG A 25 -4.10 24.20 -7.60
N ALA A 26 -3.09 24.99 -7.92
CA ALA A 26 -1.74 24.80 -7.37
C ALA A 26 -1.71 24.92 -5.84
N ALA A 27 -2.45 25.89 -5.26
CA ALA A 27 -2.55 26.06 -3.81
C ALA A 27 -3.17 24.85 -3.11
N SER A 28 -4.23 24.26 -3.67
CA SER A 28 -4.90 23.08 -3.10
C SER A 28 -3.93 21.89 -3.03
N VAL A 29 -3.18 21.63 -4.09
CA VAL A 29 -2.18 20.55 -4.16
C VAL A 29 -1.02 20.79 -3.20
N LEU A 30 -0.47 22.01 -3.15
CA LEU A 30 0.61 22.36 -2.24
C LEU A 30 0.20 22.28 -0.77
N LYS A 31 -1.06 22.59 -0.45
CA LYS A 31 -1.62 22.43 0.89
C LYS A 31 -1.68 20.96 1.31
N LYS A 32 -2.10 20.06 0.41
CA LYS A 32 -2.09 18.61 0.63
C LYS A 32 -0.68 18.08 0.90
N ARG A 33 0.29 18.50 0.09
CA ARG A 33 1.69 18.11 0.26
C ARG A 33 2.28 18.49 1.61
N SER A 34 1.91 19.65 2.14
CA SER A 34 2.46 20.18 3.41
C SER A 34 1.72 19.68 4.65
N ARG A 35 0.58 19.00 4.47
CA ARG A 35 -0.22 18.47 5.56
C ARG A 35 0.47 17.27 6.20
N LYS A 36 0.35 17.14 7.53
CA LYS A 36 0.73 15.93 8.25
C LYS A 36 -0.43 14.94 8.24
N PHE A 37 -0.12 13.67 8.07
CA PHE A 37 -1.09 12.60 7.99
C PHE A 37 -0.90 11.62 9.15
N THR A 38 -1.94 10.82 9.42
CA THR A 38 -1.93 9.80 10.46
C THR A 38 -1.13 8.59 10.01
N CYS A 39 -0.27 8.06 10.87
CA CYS A 39 0.51 6.87 10.59
C CYS A 39 -0.36 5.60 10.70
N PRO A 40 -0.30 4.64 9.77
CA PRO A 40 -1.04 3.39 9.85
C PRO A 40 -0.54 2.46 10.97
N SER A 41 0.72 2.60 11.40
CA SER A 41 1.31 1.77 12.46
C SER A 41 1.11 2.35 13.86
N CYS A 42 1.53 3.60 14.10
CA CYS A 42 1.49 4.20 15.43
C CYS A 42 0.35 5.20 15.65
N GLN A 43 -0.51 5.44 14.65
CA GLN A 43 -1.69 6.33 14.66
C GLN A 43 -1.42 7.81 14.97
N TYR A 44 -0.17 8.22 15.10
CA TYR A 44 0.19 9.63 15.31
C TYR A 44 0.20 10.42 14.00
N GLN A 45 -0.22 11.68 14.04
CA GLN A 45 -0.19 12.61 12.90
C GLN A 45 1.23 13.17 12.64
N LYS A 46 2.19 12.29 12.37
CA LYS A 46 3.58 12.66 12.10
C LYS A 46 4.12 12.11 10.77
N VAL A 47 3.24 11.67 9.89
CA VAL A 47 3.62 11.22 8.55
C VAL A 47 3.90 12.42 7.66
N SER A 48 5.04 12.41 7.00
CA SER A 48 5.46 13.40 6.00
C SER A 48 5.97 12.71 4.74
N ARG A 49 5.88 13.43 3.62
CA ARG A 49 6.40 12.95 2.35
C ARG A 49 7.92 13.13 2.30
N THR A 50 8.67 12.05 2.09
CA THR A 50 10.11 12.06 1.87
C THR A 50 10.41 12.26 0.38
N VAL A 51 9.88 11.40 -0.46
CA VAL A 51 10.02 11.43 -1.92
C VAL A 51 8.63 11.28 -2.56
N ALA A 52 8.52 11.43 -3.87
CA ALA A 52 7.28 11.21 -4.61
C ALA A 52 6.76 9.77 -4.37
N GLY A 53 5.58 9.64 -3.77
CA GLY A 53 4.97 8.35 -3.46
C GLY A 53 5.53 7.62 -2.24
N ILE A 54 6.56 8.14 -1.57
CA ILE A 54 7.13 7.54 -0.35
C ILE A 54 6.85 8.44 0.85
N TRP A 55 6.28 7.84 1.87
CA TRP A 55 5.86 8.49 3.10
C TRP A 55 6.53 7.86 4.31
N GLU A 56 6.94 8.70 5.26
CA GLU A 56 7.64 8.27 6.47
C GLU A 56 7.05 8.94 7.71
N CYS A 57 6.91 8.17 8.77
CA CYS A 57 6.49 8.67 10.06
C CYS A 57 7.69 9.09 10.90
N SER A 58 7.75 10.35 11.32
CA SER A 58 8.85 10.88 12.16
C SER A 58 8.86 10.31 13.59
N LYS A 59 7.82 9.57 14.03
CA LYS A 59 7.76 8.99 15.38
C LYS A 59 8.27 7.55 15.43
N CYS A 60 7.77 6.70 14.55
CA CYS A 60 8.09 5.27 14.55
C CYS A 60 9.01 4.83 13.40
N GLY A 61 9.40 5.75 12.51
CA GLY A 61 10.24 5.43 11.35
C GLY A 61 9.54 4.58 10.27
N HIS A 62 8.23 4.28 10.43
CA HIS A 62 7.51 3.45 9.47
C HIS A 62 7.47 4.14 8.10
N LYS A 63 8.00 3.44 7.08
CA LYS A 63 7.99 3.88 5.68
C LYS A 63 6.97 3.07 4.91
N PHE A 64 6.18 3.75 4.09
CA PHE A 64 5.18 3.09 3.25
C PHE A 64 4.96 3.85 1.95
N THR A 65 4.40 3.18 0.97
CA THR A 65 4.06 3.75 -0.33
C THR A 65 2.64 4.31 -0.32
N GLY A 66 2.43 5.39 -1.04
CA GLY A 66 1.13 6.04 -1.14
C GLY A 66 1.02 6.86 -2.41
N GLY A 67 -0.01 7.69 -2.49
CA GLY A 67 -0.18 8.61 -3.60
C GLY A 67 0.88 9.71 -3.62
N TYR A 68 1.00 10.37 -4.78
CA TYR A 68 2.01 11.42 -4.99
C TYR A 68 1.81 12.63 -4.06
N TRP A 69 0.56 13.06 -3.83
CA TRP A 69 0.22 14.23 -3.04
C TRP A 69 -0.40 13.91 -1.67
N GLU A 70 -1.04 12.76 -1.56
CA GLU A 70 -1.70 12.25 -0.35
C GLU A 70 -1.29 10.79 -0.14
N PRO A 71 -0.99 10.33 1.09
CA PRO A 71 -0.61 8.94 1.33
C PRO A 71 -1.77 7.97 1.09
N PHE A 72 -2.98 8.36 1.50
CA PHE A 72 -4.18 7.55 1.38
C PHE A 72 -5.04 8.09 0.24
N THR A 73 -5.04 7.37 -0.86
CA THR A 73 -5.89 7.64 -2.03
C THR A 73 -6.90 6.52 -2.18
N ARG A 74 -7.98 6.80 -2.91
CA ARG A 74 -8.99 5.77 -3.23
C ARG A 74 -8.39 4.54 -3.89
N ALA A 75 -7.38 4.70 -4.74
CA ALA A 75 -6.64 3.58 -5.34
C ALA A 75 -5.84 2.78 -4.31
N THR A 76 -5.19 3.45 -3.36
CA THR A 76 -4.45 2.80 -2.26
C THR A 76 -5.39 1.97 -1.38
N GLU A 77 -6.57 2.49 -1.06
CA GLU A 77 -7.58 1.78 -0.28
C GLU A 77 -8.12 0.54 -1.03
N ALA A 78 -8.38 0.67 -2.33
CA ALA A 78 -8.80 -0.46 -3.17
C ALA A 78 -7.71 -1.55 -3.22
N ASN A 79 -6.47 -1.18 -3.45
CA ASN A 79 -5.34 -2.10 -3.45
C ASN A 79 -5.16 -2.81 -2.11
N ASN A 80 -5.28 -2.10 -1.00
CA ASN A 80 -5.19 -2.67 0.33
C ASN A 80 -6.32 -3.69 0.60
N ARG A 81 -7.53 -3.46 0.08
CA ARG A 81 -8.63 -4.43 0.15
C ARG A 81 -8.31 -5.70 -0.64
N ILE A 82 -7.75 -5.57 -1.85
CA ILE A 82 -7.36 -6.70 -2.69
C ILE A 82 -6.26 -7.53 -2.00
N ILE A 83 -5.23 -6.87 -1.48
CA ILE A 83 -4.14 -7.52 -0.75
C ILE A 83 -4.66 -8.26 0.48
N ARG A 84 -5.59 -7.65 1.23
CA ARG A 84 -6.20 -8.28 2.40
C ARG A 84 -6.97 -9.54 2.01
N ARG A 85 -7.84 -9.45 0.99
CA ARG A 85 -8.58 -10.61 0.47
C ARG A 85 -7.66 -11.72 -0.03
N GLY A 86 -6.58 -11.38 -0.74
CA GLY A 86 -5.58 -12.34 -1.18
C GLY A 86 -4.89 -13.06 -0.01
N LYS A 87 -4.57 -12.34 1.06
CA LYS A 87 -3.99 -12.94 2.27
C LYS A 87 -5.00 -13.83 3.03
N GLU A 88 -6.24 -13.39 3.13
CA GLU A 88 -7.32 -14.16 3.79
C GLU A 88 -7.67 -15.39 2.96
N GLY A 89 -7.72 -15.31 1.63
CA GLY A 89 -7.95 -16.43 0.72
C GLY A 89 -6.78 -17.41 0.70
N ALA A 90 -5.55 -16.94 0.62
CA ALA A 90 -4.36 -17.78 0.65
C ALA A 90 -4.21 -18.57 1.96
N THR A 91 -4.73 -18.04 3.09
CA THR A 91 -4.60 -18.69 4.40
C THR A 91 -5.59 -19.83 4.63
N SER A 92 -6.77 -19.83 4.01
CA SER A 92 -7.80 -20.84 4.30
C SER A 92 -8.02 -21.85 3.17
N THR A 93 -8.08 -21.40 1.93
CA THR A 93 -8.37 -22.28 0.77
C THR A 93 -7.10 -22.85 0.14
N ASP A 94 -6.05 -22.02 0.00
CA ASP A 94 -4.83 -22.46 -0.69
C ASP A 94 -4.01 -23.44 0.15
N LEU A 95 -3.95 -23.27 1.47
CA LEU A 95 -3.30 -24.25 2.35
C LEU A 95 -4.03 -25.58 2.37
N ALA A 96 -5.36 -25.57 2.35
CA ALA A 96 -6.16 -26.79 2.26
C ALA A 96 -5.95 -27.51 0.92
N VAL A 97 -5.95 -26.77 -0.18
CA VAL A 97 -5.70 -27.33 -1.53
C VAL A 97 -4.27 -27.86 -1.65
N ILE A 98 -3.26 -27.14 -1.15
CA ILE A 98 -1.87 -27.60 -1.14
C ILE A 98 -1.73 -28.86 -0.28
N ALA A 99 -2.37 -28.94 0.88
CA ALA A 99 -2.34 -30.11 1.74
C ALA A 99 -3.02 -31.31 1.08
N GLN A 100 -4.17 -31.13 0.40
CA GLN A 100 -4.81 -32.18 -0.35
C GLN A 100 -3.95 -32.68 -1.52
N GLN A 101 -3.33 -31.76 -2.24
CA GLN A 101 -2.45 -32.10 -3.36
C GLN A 101 -1.20 -32.86 -2.90
N ALA A 102 -0.60 -32.47 -1.79
CA ALA A 102 0.52 -33.18 -1.18
C ALA A 102 0.14 -34.60 -0.71
N ALA A 103 -1.07 -34.78 -0.18
CA ALA A 103 -1.56 -36.09 0.21
C ALA A 103 -1.76 -37.02 -1.01
N LEU A 104 -2.35 -36.51 -2.08
CA LEU A 104 -2.52 -37.26 -3.34
C LEU A 104 -1.19 -37.64 -3.98
N ASP A 105 -0.21 -36.73 -3.96
CA ASP A 105 1.13 -37.01 -4.47
C ASP A 105 1.88 -38.05 -3.62
N TYR A 106 1.66 -38.05 -2.31
CA TYR A 106 2.19 -39.06 -1.43
C TYR A 106 1.57 -40.45 -1.72
N GLU A 107 0.25 -40.55 -1.84
CA GLU A 107 -0.43 -41.79 -2.19
C GLU A 107 0.02 -42.36 -3.54
N ARG A 108 0.23 -41.47 -4.54
CA ARG A 108 0.77 -41.87 -5.84
C ARG A 108 2.18 -42.47 -5.72
N ARG A 109 3.05 -41.87 -4.95
CA ARG A 109 4.44 -42.37 -4.73
C ARG A 109 4.45 -43.71 -4.02
N VAL A 110 3.57 -43.91 -3.05
CA VAL A 110 3.45 -45.18 -2.36
C VAL A 110 2.95 -46.25 -3.33
N ALA A 111 1.96 -46.00 -4.13
CA ALA A 111 1.42 -46.91 -5.14
C ALA A 111 2.48 -47.27 -6.21
N GLU A 112 3.25 -46.29 -6.68
CA GLU A 112 4.39 -46.53 -7.62
C GLU A 112 5.51 -47.35 -6.99
N GLY A 113 5.82 -47.13 -5.70
CA GLY A 113 6.79 -47.91 -4.94
C GLY A 113 6.39 -49.35 -4.71
N GLU A 114 5.09 -49.62 -4.42
CA GLU A 114 4.54 -50.98 -4.29
C GLU A 114 4.53 -51.72 -5.63
N ALA A 115 4.21 -51.00 -6.72
CA ALA A 115 4.22 -51.60 -8.06
C ALA A 115 5.64 -51.96 -8.53
N SER A 116 6.68 -51.19 -8.17
CA SER A 116 8.06 -51.52 -8.48
C SER A 116 8.62 -52.69 -7.65
N ALA A 117 8.19 -52.79 -6.39
CA ALA A 117 8.59 -53.90 -5.53
C ALA A 117 8.00 -55.25 -5.97
N SER A 118 6.77 -55.27 -6.48
CA SER A 118 6.12 -56.50 -6.99
C SER A 118 6.66 -56.97 -8.34
N SER A 119 7.36 -56.12 -9.11
CA SER A 119 8.00 -56.48 -10.38
C SER A 119 9.41 -57.05 -10.23
N GLU A 120 10.04 -56.98 -9.07
CA GLU A 120 11.37 -57.56 -8.77
C GLU A 120 11.30 -58.95 -8.15
N GLU A 121 10.09 -59.47 -7.81
CA GLU A 121 9.87 -60.80 -7.25
C GLU A 121 9.42 -61.87 -8.29
N GLU A 122 9.30 -61.53 -9.58
CA GLU A 122 9.06 -62.48 -10.68
C GLU A 122 10.33 -62.74 -11.49
#